data_459810649b2aeafa439d8adcaaa0e817
#
_entry.id   459810649b2aeafa439d8adcaaa0e817
#
_cell.length_a   1.000
_cell.length_b   1.000
_cell.length_c   1.000
_cell.angle_alpha   90.00
_cell.angle_beta   90.00
_cell.angle_gamma   90.00
#
_symmetry.space_group_name_H-M   'P 1'
#
loop_
_entity.id
_entity.type
_entity.pdbx_description
1 polymer ?
#
loop_
_entity_poly.entity_id
_entity_poly.type
_entity_poly.pdbx_seq_one_letter_code
_entity_poly.pdbx_strand_id
1 'polypeptide(L)'
;IDRVDAEIQKEDLTLFCTLEPCNHTGKTPPCTEKIISSGIKKIVIGVVDPNPIVSGQGIKKLKEAGIDVTVGVLEEEIKSSNEFYFFKHENKRPFVTIKIAQTIDNYAADNNGKPIKITSEKSNHDVQNIRALHDVIVTGGNTLRNDNPTMNARVDFVANQPKRILLSSEAKADSKLNFFKDDHFQIIDDVDLKKVVQIIYEQNFNSILVEAGPK
;
A
#
# COMPACT_ATOMS: atom_id res chain seq x y z
N ILE A 1 -22.43 -3.75 10.58
CA ILE A 1 -23.27 -4.62 11.46
C ILE A 1 -23.94 -3.77 12.55
N ASP A 2 -23.21 -2.95 13.30
CA ASP A 2 -23.73 -2.17 14.46
C ASP A 2 -24.67 -1.01 14.06
N ARG A 3 -24.74 -0.66 12.78
CA ARG A 3 -25.59 0.41 12.24
C ARG A 3 -26.86 -0.10 11.57
N VAL A 4 -27.13 -1.40 11.66
CA VAL A 4 -28.37 -1.99 11.14
C VAL A 4 -29.50 -1.65 12.11
N ASP A 5 -30.64 -1.21 11.56
CA ASP A 5 -31.82 -0.91 12.34
C ASP A 5 -32.25 -2.10 13.19
N ALA A 6 -32.61 -1.87 14.45
CA ALA A 6 -32.99 -2.90 15.39
C ALA A 6 -34.27 -3.67 14.99
N GLU A 7 -35.12 -3.07 14.12
CA GLU A 7 -36.32 -3.71 13.61
C GLU A 7 -36.07 -4.74 12.50
N ILE A 8 -34.86 -4.72 11.88
CA ILE A 8 -34.49 -5.64 10.81
C ILE A 8 -34.03 -6.97 11.41
N GLN A 9 -34.65 -8.07 11.01
CA GLN A 9 -34.20 -9.41 11.38
C GLN A 9 -32.85 -9.71 10.72
N LYS A 10 -31.80 -9.82 11.52
CA LYS A 10 -30.42 -9.96 11.02
C LYS A 10 -30.19 -11.26 10.24
N GLU A 11 -31.01 -12.26 10.50
CA GLU A 11 -31.00 -13.54 9.75
C GLU A 11 -31.45 -13.40 8.28
N ASP A 12 -32.22 -12.36 7.95
CA ASP A 12 -32.66 -12.06 6.60
C ASP A 12 -31.62 -11.23 5.82
N LEU A 13 -30.57 -10.78 6.49
CA LEU A 13 -29.53 -9.97 5.86
C LEU A 13 -28.46 -10.84 5.22
N THR A 14 -27.89 -10.32 4.12
CA THR A 14 -26.67 -10.86 3.52
C THR A 14 -25.52 -9.87 3.74
N LEU A 15 -24.44 -10.34 4.32
CA LEU A 15 -23.21 -9.56 4.47
C LEU A 15 -22.33 -9.75 3.23
N PHE A 16 -21.85 -8.66 2.65
CA PHE A 16 -20.89 -8.66 1.56
C PHE A 16 -19.53 -8.20 2.05
N CYS A 17 -18.49 -8.99 1.83
CA CYS A 17 -17.12 -8.68 2.15
C CYS A 17 -16.24 -8.85 0.91
N THR A 18 -15.40 -7.88 0.62
CA THR A 18 -14.43 -8.00 -0.47
C THR A 18 -13.37 -9.06 -0.16
N LEU A 19 -12.83 -9.05 1.06
CA LEU A 19 -11.80 -9.98 1.51
C LEU A 19 -12.37 -10.92 2.60
N GLU A 20 -11.79 -12.12 2.71
CA GLU A 20 -12.11 -13.09 3.75
C GLU A 20 -12.03 -12.47 5.16
N PRO A 21 -13.07 -12.63 6.00
CA PRO A 21 -13.02 -12.16 7.39
C PRO A 21 -11.97 -12.91 8.21
N CYS A 22 -11.13 -12.16 8.92
CA CYS A 22 -10.08 -12.74 9.75
C CYS A 22 -10.63 -13.57 10.92
N ASN A 23 -9.88 -14.66 11.26
CA ASN A 23 -10.18 -15.53 12.39
C ASN A 23 -9.07 -15.54 13.45
N HIS A 24 -8.21 -14.54 13.48
CA HIS A 24 -7.18 -14.36 14.48
C HIS A 24 -7.36 -13.07 15.25
N THR A 25 -6.89 -13.01 16.48
CA THR A 25 -6.85 -11.79 17.28
C THR A 25 -5.59 -11.02 16.90
N GLY A 26 -5.79 -9.83 16.32
CA GLY A 26 -4.74 -8.86 16.04
C GLY A 26 -4.84 -7.67 16.97
N LYS A 27 -4.87 -6.45 16.40
CA LYS A 27 -5.18 -5.22 17.17
C LYS A 27 -6.63 -5.18 17.63
N THR A 28 -7.51 -5.93 16.97
CA THR A 28 -8.93 -6.06 17.27
C THR A 28 -9.31 -7.54 17.34
N PRO A 29 -10.43 -7.89 18.00
CA PRO A 29 -10.98 -9.25 17.99
C PRO A 29 -11.27 -9.73 16.55
N PRO A 30 -11.35 -11.06 16.32
CA PRO A 30 -11.62 -11.64 15.01
C PRO A 30 -12.95 -11.16 14.42
N CYS A 31 -12.93 -10.79 13.12
CA CYS A 31 -14.15 -10.40 12.42
C CYS A 31 -15.19 -11.54 12.38
N THR A 32 -14.74 -12.79 12.30
CA THR A 32 -15.61 -13.97 12.30
C THR A 32 -16.46 -14.05 13.55
N GLU A 33 -15.93 -13.76 14.75
CA GLU A 33 -16.68 -13.78 16.00
C GLU A 33 -17.80 -12.72 16.01
N LYS A 34 -17.49 -11.52 15.53
CA LYS A 34 -18.50 -10.46 15.41
C LYS A 34 -19.60 -10.81 14.41
N ILE A 35 -19.26 -11.46 13.30
CA ILE A 35 -20.24 -11.92 12.31
C ILE A 35 -21.14 -12.99 12.92
N ILE A 36 -20.58 -14.01 13.57
CA ILE A 36 -21.32 -15.09 14.19
C ILE A 36 -22.26 -14.55 15.27
N SER A 37 -21.76 -13.71 16.18
CA SER A 37 -22.55 -13.12 17.27
C SER A 37 -23.64 -12.16 16.78
N SER A 38 -23.55 -11.66 15.56
CA SER A 38 -24.55 -10.74 15.00
C SER A 38 -25.86 -11.43 14.60
N GLY A 39 -25.86 -12.75 14.39
CA GLY A 39 -27.03 -13.50 13.93
C GLY A 39 -27.21 -13.54 12.41
N ILE A 40 -26.33 -12.89 11.61
CA ILE A 40 -26.36 -12.95 10.15
C ILE A 40 -26.16 -14.40 9.69
N LYS A 41 -26.99 -14.86 8.73
CA LYS A 41 -26.98 -16.23 8.21
C LYS A 41 -26.39 -16.40 6.82
N LYS A 42 -26.18 -15.30 6.11
CA LYS A 42 -25.63 -15.32 4.73
C LYS A 42 -24.49 -14.35 4.58
N ILE A 43 -23.40 -14.81 3.96
CA ILE A 43 -22.24 -13.98 3.63
C ILE A 43 -21.74 -14.29 2.22
N VAL A 44 -21.41 -13.24 1.49
CA VAL A 44 -20.73 -13.30 0.20
C VAL A 44 -19.34 -12.71 0.37
N ILE A 45 -18.32 -13.51 0.06
CA ILE A 45 -16.91 -13.15 0.15
C ILE A 45 -16.36 -13.09 -1.26
N GLY A 46 -15.75 -11.96 -1.62
CA GLY A 46 -15.21 -11.77 -2.95
C GLY A 46 -13.99 -12.66 -3.20
N VAL A 47 -13.04 -12.65 -2.29
CA VAL A 47 -11.79 -13.41 -2.46
C VAL A 47 -11.26 -13.94 -1.12
N VAL A 48 -10.60 -15.10 -1.17
CA VAL A 48 -9.86 -15.68 -0.05
C VAL A 48 -8.66 -14.81 0.28
N ASP A 49 -8.38 -14.58 1.55
CA ASP A 49 -7.21 -13.80 1.96
C ASP A 49 -5.90 -14.53 1.58
N PRO A 50 -4.98 -13.91 0.83
CA PRO A 50 -3.70 -14.52 0.47
C PRO A 50 -2.75 -14.65 1.67
N ASN A 51 -3.03 -13.99 2.78
CA ASN A 51 -2.22 -14.09 3.99
C ASN A 51 -2.36 -15.48 4.63
N PRO A 52 -1.27 -16.27 4.76
CA PRO A 52 -1.33 -17.63 5.31
C PRO A 52 -1.93 -17.72 6.72
N ILE A 53 -1.89 -16.63 7.49
CA ILE A 53 -2.48 -16.57 8.84
C ILE A 53 -4.01 -16.57 8.79
N VAL A 54 -4.61 -16.12 7.70
CA VAL A 54 -6.07 -15.99 7.51
C VAL A 54 -6.60 -17.07 6.59
N SER A 55 -5.97 -17.26 5.47
CA SER A 55 -6.33 -18.06 4.29
C SER A 55 -7.23 -19.29 4.58
N GLY A 56 -8.51 -19.19 4.28
CA GLY A 56 -9.51 -20.24 4.43
C GLY A 56 -10.02 -20.48 5.86
N GLN A 57 -9.36 -19.96 6.89
CA GLN A 57 -9.73 -20.22 8.28
C GLN A 57 -11.00 -19.46 8.69
N GLY A 58 -11.17 -18.24 8.21
CA GLY A 58 -12.37 -17.45 8.44
C GLY A 58 -13.60 -18.08 7.79
N ILE A 59 -13.47 -18.46 6.52
CA ILE A 59 -14.50 -19.15 5.75
C ILE A 59 -14.91 -20.45 6.46
N LYS A 60 -13.93 -21.26 6.88
CA LYS A 60 -14.17 -22.51 7.61
C LYS A 60 -14.99 -22.28 8.88
N LYS A 61 -14.56 -21.32 9.73
CA LYS A 61 -15.24 -21.00 10.99
C LYS A 61 -16.66 -20.51 10.78
N LEU A 62 -16.92 -19.68 9.76
CA LEU A 62 -18.26 -19.20 9.43
C LEU A 62 -19.18 -20.34 9.00
N LYS A 63 -18.71 -21.27 8.15
CA LYS A 63 -19.45 -22.46 7.74
C LYS A 63 -19.76 -23.39 8.93
N GLU A 64 -18.79 -23.62 9.83
CA GLU A 64 -18.97 -24.42 11.04
C GLU A 64 -20.02 -23.80 12.00
N ALA A 65 -20.18 -22.48 11.98
CA ALA A 65 -21.20 -21.77 12.72
C ALA A 65 -22.58 -21.76 12.03
N GLY A 66 -22.76 -22.49 10.92
CA GLY A 66 -24.03 -22.60 10.20
C GLY A 66 -24.37 -21.39 9.34
N ILE A 67 -23.40 -20.56 8.97
CA ILE A 67 -23.58 -19.44 8.04
C ILE A 67 -23.42 -19.95 6.60
N ASP A 68 -24.33 -19.57 5.70
CA ASP A 68 -24.24 -19.84 4.28
C ASP A 68 -23.18 -18.91 3.66
N VAL A 69 -22.08 -19.49 3.13
CA VAL A 69 -20.90 -18.74 2.64
C VAL A 69 -20.71 -19.00 1.15
N THR A 70 -20.90 -17.94 0.37
CA THR A 70 -20.53 -17.89 -1.06
C THR A 70 -19.18 -17.21 -1.22
N VAL A 71 -18.27 -17.75 -2.05
CA VAL A 71 -16.91 -17.20 -2.26
C VAL A 71 -16.63 -17.04 -3.74
N GLY A 72 -15.82 -16.06 -4.13
CA GLY A 72 -15.34 -15.85 -5.50
C GLY A 72 -16.16 -14.87 -6.33
N VAL A 73 -17.02 -14.07 -5.69
CA VAL A 73 -17.81 -13.07 -6.42
C VAL A 73 -16.95 -11.82 -6.69
N LEU A 74 -16.78 -11.45 -7.95
CA LEU A 74 -15.93 -10.34 -8.42
C LEU A 74 -14.45 -10.49 -7.96
N GLU A 75 -13.94 -11.73 -7.97
CA GLU A 75 -12.60 -12.04 -7.45
C GLU A 75 -11.50 -11.26 -8.17
N GLU A 76 -11.53 -11.19 -9.50
CA GLU A 76 -10.50 -10.51 -10.29
C GLU A 76 -10.52 -8.98 -10.10
N GLU A 77 -11.70 -8.39 -10.00
CA GLU A 77 -11.86 -6.95 -9.73
C GLU A 77 -11.35 -6.59 -8.33
N ILE A 78 -11.60 -7.46 -7.35
CA ILE A 78 -11.11 -7.26 -5.97
C ILE A 78 -9.60 -7.41 -5.90
N LYS A 79 -9.02 -8.42 -6.56
CA LYS A 79 -7.57 -8.58 -6.65
C LYS A 79 -6.93 -7.36 -7.31
N SER A 80 -7.49 -6.88 -8.42
CA SER A 80 -7.02 -5.68 -9.10
C SER A 80 -7.08 -4.43 -8.22
N SER A 81 -8.17 -4.23 -7.47
CA SER A 81 -8.31 -3.09 -6.56
C SER A 81 -7.37 -3.14 -5.35
N ASN A 82 -6.85 -4.31 -5.00
CA ASN A 82 -5.93 -4.55 -3.89
C ASN A 82 -4.58 -5.15 -4.37
N GLU A 83 -4.17 -4.84 -5.59
CA GLU A 83 -3.02 -5.44 -6.27
C GLU A 83 -1.76 -5.53 -5.40
N PHE A 84 -1.39 -4.46 -4.71
CA PHE A 84 -0.18 -4.41 -3.88
C PHE A 84 -0.22 -5.41 -2.73
N TYR A 85 -1.39 -5.59 -2.10
CA TYR A 85 -1.57 -6.54 -1.01
C TYR A 85 -1.44 -7.99 -1.49
N PHE A 86 -2.14 -8.34 -2.58
CA PHE A 86 -2.06 -9.67 -3.16
C PHE A 86 -0.65 -9.98 -3.63
N PHE A 87 -0.06 -9.07 -4.41
CA PHE A 87 1.30 -9.22 -4.91
C PHE A 87 2.32 -9.50 -3.80
N LYS A 88 2.24 -8.75 -2.69
CA LYS A 88 3.14 -8.92 -1.55
C LYS A 88 3.06 -10.32 -0.95
N HIS A 89 1.85 -10.83 -0.73
CA HIS A 89 1.66 -12.14 -0.11
C HIS A 89 2.05 -13.29 -1.04
N GLU A 90 1.76 -13.18 -2.33
CA GLU A 90 2.10 -14.16 -3.35
C GLU A 90 3.61 -14.20 -3.65
N ASN A 91 4.26 -13.03 -3.71
CA ASN A 91 5.66 -12.90 -4.14
C ASN A 91 6.65 -12.71 -2.97
N LYS A 92 6.17 -12.57 -1.73
CA LYS A 92 6.98 -12.36 -0.51
C LYS A 92 7.92 -11.15 -0.64
N ARG A 93 7.46 -10.12 -1.29
CA ARG A 93 8.13 -8.83 -1.45
C ARG A 93 7.13 -7.72 -1.77
N PRO A 94 7.43 -6.44 -1.49
CA PRO A 94 6.57 -5.33 -1.89
C PRO A 94 6.43 -5.23 -3.41
N PHE A 95 5.32 -4.68 -3.88
CA PHE A 95 5.16 -4.24 -5.26
C PHE A 95 6.06 -3.01 -5.50
N VAL A 96 6.82 -3.01 -6.59
CA VAL A 96 7.74 -1.91 -6.90
C VAL A 96 7.27 -1.17 -8.16
N THR A 97 6.92 0.08 -7.98
CA THR A 97 6.63 1.03 -9.05
C THR A 97 7.83 1.94 -9.26
N ILE A 98 8.26 2.13 -10.50
CA ILE A 98 9.34 3.06 -10.85
C ILE A 98 8.73 4.23 -11.62
N LYS A 99 8.88 5.45 -11.10
CA LYS A 99 8.47 6.68 -11.78
C LYS A 99 9.69 7.36 -12.38
N ILE A 100 9.65 7.56 -13.69
CA ILE A 100 10.69 8.27 -14.43
C ILE A 100 10.03 9.44 -15.18
N ALA A 101 10.65 10.64 -15.11
CA ALA A 101 10.32 11.76 -15.96
C ALA A 101 11.45 11.92 -16.99
N GLN A 102 11.14 11.74 -18.26
CA GLN A 102 12.11 11.84 -19.35
C GLN A 102 11.51 12.44 -20.61
N THR A 103 12.36 13.01 -21.45
CA THR A 103 12.01 13.45 -22.80
C THR A 103 11.79 12.24 -23.72
N ILE A 104 11.25 12.45 -24.91
CA ILE A 104 11.02 11.38 -25.89
C ILE A 104 12.32 10.68 -26.34
N ASP A 105 13.44 11.39 -26.23
CA ASP A 105 14.80 10.91 -26.51
C ASP A 105 15.55 10.46 -25.25
N ASN A 106 14.80 10.18 -24.16
CA ASN A 106 15.25 9.57 -22.89
C ASN A 106 16.21 10.43 -22.05
N TYR A 107 16.15 11.76 -22.15
CA TYR A 107 16.88 12.63 -21.23
C TYR A 107 16.00 13.05 -20.05
N ALA A 108 16.56 13.02 -18.84
CA ALA A 108 15.89 13.45 -17.61
C ALA A 108 16.47 14.76 -17.03
N ALA A 109 17.49 15.33 -17.67
CA ALA A 109 18.14 16.58 -17.30
C ALA A 109 18.69 17.28 -18.54
N ASP A 110 19.15 18.53 -18.42
CA ASP A 110 19.86 19.23 -19.47
C ASP A 110 21.31 18.68 -19.66
N ASN A 111 22.02 19.20 -20.66
CA ASN A 111 23.40 18.80 -20.97
C ASN A 111 24.40 19.04 -19.82
N ASN A 112 24.03 19.86 -18.84
CA ASN A 112 24.84 20.16 -17.65
C ASN A 112 24.37 19.36 -16.41
N GLY A 113 23.43 18.43 -16.58
CA GLY A 113 22.85 17.65 -15.50
C GLY A 113 21.87 18.42 -14.61
N LYS A 114 21.41 19.61 -15.04
CA LYS A 114 20.43 20.38 -14.27
C LYS A 114 19.01 19.89 -14.55
N PRO A 115 18.15 19.84 -13.51
CA PRO A 115 16.75 19.49 -13.66
C PRO A 115 16.05 20.43 -14.66
N ILE A 116 15.25 19.87 -15.56
CA ILE A 116 14.39 20.60 -16.48
C ILE A 116 12.93 20.20 -16.27
N LYS A 117 12.01 21.13 -16.53
CA LYS A 117 10.56 20.82 -16.47
C LYS A 117 10.18 20.05 -17.74
N ILE A 118 10.13 18.73 -17.64
CA ILE A 118 9.80 17.83 -18.75
C ILE A 118 8.30 17.57 -18.83
N THR A 119 7.63 17.42 -17.69
CA THR A 119 6.24 16.97 -17.60
C THR A 119 5.27 18.12 -17.35
N SER A 120 4.01 17.93 -17.76
CA SER A 120 2.93 18.91 -17.57
C SER A 120 2.48 18.98 -16.09
N GLU A 121 1.66 19.98 -15.76
CA GLU A 121 1.03 20.08 -14.44
C GLU A 121 0.07 18.91 -14.17
N LYS A 122 -0.63 18.41 -15.20
CA LYS A 122 -1.48 17.21 -15.08
C LYS A 122 -0.65 16.00 -14.69
N SER A 123 0.49 15.75 -15.34
CA SER A 123 1.40 14.66 -14.97
C SER A 123 1.95 14.82 -13.54
N ASN A 124 2.24 16.05 -13.12
CA ASN A 124 2.67 16.32 -11.75
C ASN A 124 1.55 16.04 -10.73
N HIS A 125 0.29 16.27 -11.08
CA HIS A 125 -0.86 15.90 -10.26
C HIS A 125 -0.99 14.38 -10.16
N ASP A 126 -0.84 13.65 -11.26
CA ASP A 126 -0.86 12.17 -11.26
C ASP A 126 0.24 11.58 -10.39
N VAL A 127 1.43 12.19 -10.36
CA VAL A 127 2.49 11.77 -9.43
C VAL A 127 2.04 11.88 -7.97
N GLN A 128 1.23 12.90 -7.62
CA GLN A 128 0.70 13.01 -6.25
C GLN A 128 -0.30 11.89 -5.93
N ASN A 129 -1.14 11.52 -6.90
CA ASN A 129 -2.05 10.39 -6.79
C ASN A 129 -1.27 9.08 -6.63
N ILE A 130 -0.24 8.86 -7.45
CA ILE A 130 0.62 7.67 -7.36
C ILE A 130 1.29 7.59 -5.98
N ARG A 131 1.83 8.71 -5.47
CA ARG A 131 2.42 8.77 -4.13
C ARG A 131 1.43 8.40 -3.03
N ALA A 132 0.18 8.88 -3.13
CA ALA A 132 -0.88 8.62 -2.15
C ALA A 132 -1.30 7.15 -2.09
N LEU A 133 -1.07 6.38 -3.16
CA LEU A 133 -1.39 4.96 -3.25
C LEU A 133 -0.28 4.04 -2.73
N HIS A 134 0.94 4.56 -2.52
CA HIS A 134 2.09 3.75 -2.10
C HIS A 134 2.39 3.91 -0.61
N ASP A 135 2.83 2.83 0.02
CA ASP A 135 3.24 2.86 1.44
C ASP A 135 4.57 3.56 1.64
N VAL A 136 5.47 3.43 0.67
CA VAL A 136 6.86 3.91 0.76
C VAL A 136 7.27 4.63 -0.52
N ILE A 137 7.99 5.75 -0.37
CA ILE A 137 8.70 6.42 -1.48
C ILE A 137 10.20 6.27 -1.22
N VAL A 138 10.92 5.70 -2.19
CA VAL A 138 12.37 5.54 -2.16
C VAL A 138 13.03 6.52 -3.11
N THR A 139 14.05 7.23 -2.63
CA THR A 139 14.86 8.14 -3.44
C THR A 139 16.35 8.01 -3.13
N GLY A 140 17.20 8.57 -3.98
CA GLY A 140 18.65 8.57 -3.82
C GLY A 140 19.22 9.92 -3.35
N GLY A 141 20.43 9.90 -2.80
CA GLY A 141 21.12 11.09 -2.28
C GLY A 141 21.32 12.19 -3.33
N ASN A 142 21.52 11.86 -4.60
CA ASN A 142 21.66 12.87 -5.67
C ASN A 142 20.37 13.66 -5.88
N THR A 143 19.21 12.99 -5.92
CA THR A 143 17.90 13.64 -6.04
C THR A 143 17.68 14.58 -4.86
N LEU A 144 18.04 14.13 -3.65
CA LEU A 144 17.92 14.97 -2.46
C LEU A 144 18.77 16.26 -2.53
N ARG A 145 20.01 16.16 -2.98
CA ARG A 145 20.95 17.30 -3.09
C ARG A 145 20.55 18.29 -4.18
N ASN A 146 20.06 17.77 -5.32
CA ASN A 146 19.76 18.59 -6.48
C ASN A 146 18.39 19.25 -6.40
N ASP A 147 17.38 18.53 -5.93
CA ASP A 147 15.98 18.95 -6.06
C ASP A 147 15.36 19.38 -4.72
N ASN A 148 16.02 19.07 -3.57
CA ASN A 148 15.49 19.30 -2.23
C ASN A 148 13.99 18.98 -2.08
N PRO A 149 13.55 17.78 -2.46
CA PRO A 149 12.14 17.43 -2.53
C PRO A 149 11.56 17.13 -1.15
N THR A 150 10.25 17.36 -0.98
CA THR A 150 9.52 16.92 0.22
C THR A 150 9.13 15.43 0.15
N MET A 151 8.97 14.85 -1.04
CA MET A 151 8.58 13.46 -1.26
C MET A 151 7.29 13.04 -0.50
N ASN A 152 6.31 13.93 -0.41
CA ASN A 152 5.01 13.68 0.18
C ASN A 152 3.91 13.65 -0.89
N ALA A 153 2.76 13.05 -0.59
CA ALA A 153 1.56 13.14 -1.38
C ALA A 153 0.76 14.39 -0.98
N ARG A 154 0.38 15.22 -1.96
CA ARG A 154 -0.38 16.47 -1.78
C ARG A 154 -1.72 16.36 -2.49
N VAL A 155 -2.58 15.48 -1.96
CA VAL A 155 -3.96 15.25 -2.42
C VAL A 155 -4.86 15.08 -1.21
N ASP A 156 -6.14 15.44 -1.34
CA ASP A 156 -7.07 15.50 -0.21
C ASP A 156 -7.47 14.12 0.33
N PHE A 157 -7.34 13.07 -0.47
CA PHE A 157 -7.77 11.72 -0.09
C PHE A 157 -6.67 10.87 0.58
N VAL A 158 -5.47 11.39 0.80
CA VAL A 158 -4.40 10.60 1.42
C VAL A 158 -4.72 10.32 2.89
N ALA A 159 -4.93 9.04 3.21
CA ALA A 159 -5.22 8.60 4.58
C ALA A 159 -3.95 8.62 5.45
N ASN A 160 -2.83 8.16 4.88
CA ASN A 160 -1.52 8.15 5.52
C ASN A 160 -0.47 8.61 4.51
N GLN A 161 0.43 9.48 4.93
CA GLN A 161 1.56 9.86 4.09
C GLN A 161 2.49 8.66 3.87
N PRO A 162 3.02 8.47 2.66
CA PRO A 162 4.02 7.43 2.41
C PRO A 162 5.27 7.66 3.25
N LYS A 163 5.84 6.58 3.80
CA LYS A 163 7.14 6.66 4.49
C LYS A 163 8.23 6.96 3.46
N ARG A 164 9.08 7.93 3.77
CA ARG A 164 10.17 8.33 2.87
C ARG A 164 11.45 7.57 3.22
N ILE A 165 12.06 6.93 2.23
CA ILE A 165 13.32 6.21 2.38
C ILE A 165 14.39 6.85 1.49
N LEU A 166 15.48 7.25 2.10
CA LEU A 166 16.66 7.74 1.41
C LEU A 166 17.71 6.63 1.35
N LEU A 167 18.12 6.28 0.13
CA LEU A 167 19.26 5.38 -0.09
C LEU A 167 20.54 6.22 -0.22
N SER A 168 21.41 6.15 0.78
CA SER A 168 22.67 6.88 0.74
C SER A 168 23.60 6.43 1.84
N SER A 169 24.85 6.09 1.49
CA SER A 169 25.92 5.78 2.42
C SER A 169 26.53 7.03 3.10
N GLU A 170 26.27 8.22 2.58
CA GLU A 170 26.88 9.47 3.04
C GLU A 170 25.89 10.43 3.68
N ALA A 171 24.58 10.17 3.54
CA ALA A 171 23.57 11.12 4.00
C ALA A 171 23.42 11.09 5.52
N LYS A 172 23.51 12.26 6.12
CA LYS A 172 23.06 12.53 7.48
C LYS A 172 21.77 13.36 7.42
N ALA A 173 20.90 13.20 8.40
CA ALA A 173 19.72 14.02 8.52
C ALA A 173 20.13 15.50 8.65
N ASP A 174 19.62 16.34 7.76
CA ASP A 174 19.82 17.79 7.77
C ASP A 174 18.45 18.48 7.74
N SER A 175 18.06 19.10 8.86
CA SER A 175 16.79 19.81 9.00
C SER A 175 16.58 20.98 8.01
N LYS A 176 17.62 21.43 7.32
CA LYS A 176 17.53 22.43 6.26
C LYS A 176 16.89 21.88 4.99
N LEU A 177 16.96 20.58 4.78
CA LEU A 177 16.37 19.94 3.62
C LEU A 177 14.90 19.55 3.87
N ASN A 178 14.07 19.75 2.87
CA ASN A 178 12.63 19.49 2.97
C ASN A 178 12.29 18.01 3.29
N PHE A 179 13.15 17.09 2.89
CA PHE A 179 13.01 15.67 3.17
C PHE A 179 13.04 15.34 4.67
N PHE A 180 13.75 16.10 5.49
CA PHE A 180 13.99 15.85 6.90
C PHE A 180 13.19 16.77 7.84
N LYS A 181 12.14 17.44 7.35
CA LYS A 181 11.33 18.37 8.17
C LYS A 181 10.44 17.73 9.22
N ASP A 182 10.24 16.43 9.12
CA ASP A 182 9.50 15.61 10.09
C ASP A 182 10.19 14.26 10.26
N ASP A 183 9.74 13.44 11.21
CA ASP A 183 10.36 12.14 11.54
C ASP A 183 9.82 10.97 10.68
N HIS A 184 9.01 11.24 9.64
CA HIS A 184 8.41 10.20 8.80
C HIS A 184 9.35 9.76 7.67
N PHE A 185 10.60 9.52 7.99
CA PHE A 185 11.62 9.06 7.04
C PHE A 185 12.53 7.98 7.64
N GLN A 186 13.33 7.38 6.78
CA GLN A 186 14.40 6.44 7.12
C GLN A 186 15.56 6.61 6.16
N ILE A 187 16.79 6.51 6.66
CA ILE A 187 17.99 6.40 5.82
C ILE A 187 18.42 4.94 5.82
N ILE A 188 18.65 4.38 4.64
CA ILE A 188 19.20 3.03 4.47
C ILE A 188 20.57 3.19 3.81
N ASP A 189 21.60 2.77 4.52
CA ASP A 189 22.97 2.75 4.06
C ASP A 189 23.30 1.38 3.46
N ASP A 190 22.63 1.04 2.37
CA ASP A 190 22.93 -0.16 1.57
C ASP A 190 22.70 0.16 0.10
N VAL A 191 23.56 -0.38 -0.76
CA VAL A 191 23.49 -0.23 -2.22
C VAL A 191 22.93 -1.49 -2.89
N ASP A 192 22.79 -2.60 -2.16
CA ASP A 192 22.14 -3.81 -2.64
C ASP A 192 20.61 -3.64 -2.60
N LEU A 193 20.04 -3.36 -3.76
CA LEU A 193 18.58 -3.14 -3.88
C LEU A 193 17.75 -4.35 -3.43
N LYS A 194 18.30 -5.58 -3.51
CA LYS A 194 17.58 -6.77 -3.01
C LYS A 194 17.44 -6.72 -1.50
N LYS A 195 18.52 -6.34 -0.80
CA LYS A 195 18.47 -6.14 0.66
C LYS A 195 17.55 -4.98 1.05
N VAL A 196 17.57 -3.87 0.32
CA VAL A 196 16.66 -2.74 0.57
C VAL A 196 15.20 -3.17 0.46
N VAL A 197 14.83 -3.89 -0.60
CA VAL A 197 13.47 -4.42 -0.78
C VAL A 197 13.11 -5.38 0.35
N GLN A 198 14.04 -6.22 0.80
CA GLN A 198 13.83 -7.14 1.92
C GLN A 198 13.61 -6.40 3.24
N ILE A 199 14.41 -5.37 3.55
CA ILE A 199 14.24 -4.52 4.74
C ILE A 199 12.84 -3.88 4.74
N ILE A 200 12.37 -3.38 3.59
CA ILE A 200 11.06 -2.77 3.46
C ILE A 200 9.93 -3.82 3.63
N TYR A 201 10.11 -5.02 3.08
CA TYR A 201 9.19 -6.14 3.25
C TYR A 201 9.02 -6.54 4.73
N GLU A 202 10.12 -6.64 5.47
CA GLU A 202 10.13 -6.99 6.90
C GLU A 202 9.46 -5.93 7.78
N GLN A 203 9.41 -4.68 7.33
CA GLN A 203 8.61 -3.61 7.94
C GLN A 203 7.12 -3.69 7.61
N ASN A 204 6.69 -4.73 6.88
CA ASN A 204 5.30 -5.03 6.53
C ASN A 204 4.65 -4.06 5.53
N PHE A 205 5.41 -3.31 4.73
CA PHE A 205 4.88 -2.50 3.64
C PHE A 205 4.48 -3.35 2.43
N ASN A 206 3.44 -2.93 1.71
CA ASN A 206 2.93 -3.63 0.53
C ASN A 206 3.51 -3.08 -0.77
N SER A 207 3.87 -1.79 -0.79
CA SER A 207 4.25 -1.10 -2.03
C SER A 207 5.38 -0.11 -1.85
N ILE A 208 6.20 0.02 -2.90
CA ILE A 208 7.32 0.95 -3.00
C ILE A 208 7.17 1.76 -4.29
N LEU A 209 7.21 3.08 -4.18
CA LEU A 209 7.40 3.98 -5.31
C LEU A 209 8.86 4.43 -5.34
N VAL A 210 9.56 4.14 -6.43
CA VAL A 210 10.93 4.63 -6.65
C VAL A 210 10.88 5.91 -7.46
N GLU A 211 11.36 7.00 -6.85
CA GLU A 211 11.54 8.30 -7.50
C GLU A 211 13.02 8.71 -7.38
N ALA A 212 13.85 8.20 -8.27
CA ALA A 212 15.26 8.53 -8.35
C ALA A 212 15.58 9.17 -9.70
N GLY A 213 16.47 10.15 -9.71
CA GLY A 213 17.00 10.71 -10.94
C GLY A 213 18.02 9.75 -11.59
N PRO A 214 18.37 10.00 -12.87
CA PRO A 214 19.46 9.27 -13.51
C PRO A 214 20.79 9.57 -12.80
N LYS A 215 21.70 8.63 -12.87
CA LYS A 215 23.09 8.84 -12.46
C LYS A 215 23.86 9.55 -13.56
#